data_de8613686a3bbe84fd1b41276193e978
#
_entry.id   de8613686a3bbe84fd1b41276193e978
#
_cell.length_a   1.000
_cell.length_b   1.000
_cell.length_c   1.000
_cell.angle_alpha   90.00
_cell.angle_beta   90.00
_cell.angle_gamma   90.00
#
_symmetry.space_group_name_H-M   'P 1'
#
loop_
_entity.id
_entity.type
_entity.pdbx_description
1 polymer ?
#
loop_
_entity_poly.entity_id
_entity_poly.type
_entity_poly.pdbx_seq_one_letter_code
_entity_poly.pdbx_strand_id
1 'polypeptide(L)'
;MKKLLSTILISAAATGSALACTSLIATKGATVDGSNLVSYAADSHVLYGELYERQAADHKKGAMRDVIEWDTNKYLGKIPEIAHTYGRIGNMNEHGLTIVESTWGGLPQLGEPNGIIDYGSLIYITLERAKTAREAIKIMTDLVNEYGYASSGESFSIADPNEVWVMELIGKGKDEKGAVWVARRVPDGYISGHANHPRIHKVPLNEPETIYSPDVIEFARKKGLYNGKDEDFDFSKTYGELDFGGLRGCDARVWSFFNKYSDNAEAYLPWIMEAAGEPMPLWVKPNRKLTAEDIKWMMRDHYEDTPFDMTKDAGAGPFNVPYRYRPMTFEVDGKKYTHERAIATQQTGFSLVAQMRDNVPDAMKGILWFGTDDANTSVYMPILCWTRTAPKQLGEGNLNVLDWDSNFWVNNYVANQAYSRYSRMIPDIRRVQSELENAMVAEANALETDPQMNNRE
;
A
#
# COMPACT_ATOMS: atom_id res chain seq x y z
N MET A 1 21.98 20.82 -54.19
CA MET A 1 22.30 20.45 -52.79
C MET A 1 21.01 20.54 -51.98
N LYS A 2 20.30 19.45 -51.79
CA LYS A 2 19.07 19.38 -50.98
C LYS A 2 19.49 18.94 -49.60
N LYS A 3 19.26 19.78 -48.56
CA LYS A 3 19.45 19.45 -47.17
C LYS A 3 18.28 18.57 -46.73
N LEU A 4 18.55 17.30 -46.42
CA LEU A 4 17.64 16.44 -45.67
C LEU A 4 17.66 16.92 -44.21
N LEU A 5 16.54 17.49 -43.75
CA LEU A 5 16.27 17.62 -42.32
C LEU A 5 15.71 16.28 -41.85
N SER A 6 16.51 15.52 -41.10
CA SER A 6 16.03 14.37 -40.33
C SER A 6 15.37 14.88 -39.06
N THR A 7 14.06 14.86 -39.02
CA THR A 7 13.28 15.07 -37.80
C THR A 7 13.38 13.82 -36.95
N ILE A 8 14.19 13.87 -35.90
CA ILE A 8 14.21 12.82 -34.86
C ILE A 8 12.93 13.03 -34.04
N LEU A 9 11.94 12.17 -34.27
CA LEU A 9 10.83 12.00 -33.32
C LEU A 9 11.41 11.34 -32.07
N ILE A 10 11.66 12.13 -31.04
CA ILE A 10 11.82 11.62 -29.68
C ILE A 10 10.42 11.26 -29.22
N SER A 11 10.05 9.99 -29.34
CA SER A 11 8.93 9.45 -28.58
C SER A 11 9.34 9.51 -27.09
N ALA A 12 8.88 10.53 -26.41
CA ALA A 12 8.86 10.54 -24.96
C ALA A 12 7.90 9.39 -24.57
N ALA A 13 8.44 8.20 -24.36
CA ALA A 13 7.79 7.22 -23.52
C ALA A 13 7.62 7.93 -22.17
N ALA A 14 6.41 8.30 -21.83
CA ALA A 14 6.05 8.67 -20.49
C ALA A 14 6.34 7.41 -19.63
N THR A 15 7.56 7.32 -19.09
CA THR A 15 7.82 6.45 -17.97
C THR A 15 7.00 7.03 -16.84
N GLY A 16 5.77 6.54 -16.67
CA GLY A 16 5.02 6.79 -15.44
C GLY A 16 5.98 6.50 -14.29
N SER A 17 6.08 7.42 -13.37
CA SER A 17 6.78 7.21 -12.11
C SER A 17 6.16 5.94 -11.54
N ALA A 18 6.91 4.84 -11.53
CA ALA A 18 6.42 3.60 -10.95
C ALA A 18 6.28 3.86 -9.46
N LEU A 19 5.08 4.23 -9.04
CA LEU A 19 4.68 4.19 -7.65
C LEU A 19 4.79 2.73 -7.25
N ALA A 20 5.57 2.44 -6.25
CA ALA A 20 5.92 1.08 -5.90
C ALA A 20 5.63 0.87 -4.42
N CYS A 21 4.35 0.68 -4.09
CA CYS A 21 3.84 0.53 -2.74
C CYS A 21 3.87 -0.93 -2.25
N THR A 22 3.84 -1.14 -0.95
CA THR A 22 3.76 -2.48 -0.34
C THR A 22 2.77 -2.45 0.83
N SER A 23 1.85 -3.40 0.87
CA SER A 23 0.94 -3.63 1.99
C SER A 23 1.03 -5.07 2.47
N LEU A 24 1.24 -5.26 3.77
CA LEU A 24 1.24 -6.55 4.45
C LEU A 24 0.09 -6.60 5.45
N ILE A 25 -0.50 -7.77 5.63
CA ILE A 25 -1.70 -7.98 6.42
C ILE A 25 -1.48 -9.12 7.41
N ALA A 26 -1.91 -8.93 8.67
CA ALA A 26 -2.11 -10.02 9.63
C ALA A 26 -3.47 -9.82 10.32
N THR A 27 -4.35 -10.82 10.22
CA THR A 27 -5.67 -10.74 10.84
C THR A 27 -5.62 -11.08 12.32
N LYS A 28 -6.64 -10.67 13.09
CA LYS A 28 -6.67 -10.74 14.56
C LYS A 28 -6.35 -12.13 15.14
N GLY A 29 -6.75 -13.21 14.49
CA GLY A 29 -6.40 -14.57 14.92
C GLY A 29 -4.92 -14.91 14.68
N ALA A 30 -4.22 -14.20 13.79
CA ALA A 30 -2.80 -14.33 13.49
C ALA A 30 -1.92 -13.42 14.36
N THR A 31 -2.48 -12.58 15.23
CA THR A 31 -1.73 -11.63 16.07
C THR A 31 -1.76 -12.01 17.56
N VAL A 32 -0.77 -11.54 18.30
CA VAL A 32 -0.62 -11.86 19.73
C VAL A 32 -1.71 -11.17 20.56
N ASP A 33 -2.02 -9.92 20.24
CA ASP A 33 -2.93 -9.04 20.98
C ASP A 33 -4.36 -9.01 20.43
N GLY A 34 -4.63 -9.81 19.37
CA GLY A 34 -5.93 -9.85 18.72
C GLY A 34 -6.23 -8.65 17.84
N SER A 35 -5.23 -7.86 17.47
CA SER A 35 -5.39 -6.76 16.50
C SER A 35 -5.41 -7.26 15.06
N ASN A 36 -6.12 -6.55 14.19
CA ASN A 36 -5.86 -6.58 12.77
C ASN A 36 -4.67 -5.65 12.48
N LEU A 37 -3.67 -6.11 11.74
CA LEU A 37 -2.51 -5.33 11.33
C LEU A 37 -2.49 -5.18 9.82
N VAL A 38 -2.29 -3.95 9.36
CA VAL A 38 -2.11 -3.62 7.94
C VAL A 38 -0.96 -2.64 7.82
N SER A 39 0.00 -2.91 6.94
CA SER A 39 1.09 -1.97 6.67
C SER A 39 0.96 -1.29 5.32
N TYR A 40 1.69 -0.20 5.15
CA TYR A 40 1.81 0.50 3.89
C TYR A 40 3.18 1.18 3.77
N ALA A 41 3.79 1.10 2.61
CA ALA A 41 4.89 1.97 2.20
C ALA A 41 4.45 2.73 0.95
N ALA A 42 4.45 4.05 1.03
CA ALA A 42 4.19 4.94 -0.09
C ALA A 42 5.52 5.27 -0.77
N ASP A 43 5.78 4.58 -1.87
CA ASP A 43 7.09 4.64 -2.52
C ASP A 43 7.04 5.46 -3.81
N SER A 44 7.63 6.64 -3.78
CA SER A 44 7.79 7.53 -4.92
C SER A 44 9.01 8.42 -4.74
N HIS A 45 9.83 8.54 -5.79
CA HIS A 45 11.04 9.39 -5.77
C HIS A 45 10.77 10.90 -5.60
N VAL A 46 9.51 11.31 -5.63
CA VAL A 46 9.09 12.72 -5.56
C VAL A 46 8.07 12.97 -4.44
N LEU A 47 7.88 12.00 -3.54
CA LEU A 47 6.95 12.10 -2.43
C LEU A 47 7.67 12.63 -1.19
N TYR A 48 7.18 13.76 -0.65
CA TYR A 48 7.50 14.19 0.70
C TYR A 48 6.63 13.41 1.69
N GLY A 49 7.27 12.74 2.63
CA GLY A 49 6.55 11.96 3.63
C GLY A 49 5.97 12.85 4.72
N GLU A 50 4.66 13.03 4.71
CA GLU A 50 3.95 13.80 5.72
C GLU A 50 2.68 13.07 6.22
N LEU A 51 2.27 13.40 7.44
CA LEU A 51 1.08 12.88 8.06
C LEU A 51 -0.11 13.81 7.77
N TYR A 52 -0.96 13.41 6.85
CA TYR A 52 -2.14 14.18 6.45
C TYR A 52 -3.26 14.06 7.48
N GLU A 53 -3.97 15.15 7.73
CA GLU A 53 -5.12 15.15 8.63
C GLU A 53 -6.33 15.84 8.02
N ARG A 54 -7.51 15.49 8.53
CA ARG A 54 -8.74 16.25 8.34
C ARG A 54 -9.63 16.08 9.55
N GLN A 55 -10.12 17.20 10.09
CA GLN A 55 -11.05 17.20 11.19
C GLN A 55 -12.45 16.74 10.76
N ALA A 56 -13.16 16.08 11.69
CA ALA A 56 -14.59 15.83 11.52
C ALA A 56 -15.35 17.16 11.35
N ALA A 57 -16.36 17.16 10.49
CA ALA A 57 -17.13 18.39 10.22
C ALA A 57 -18.58 18.11 9.84
N ASP A 58 -19.47 19.03 10.22
CA ASP A 58 -20.83 19.06 9.73
C ASP A 58 -20.95 20.00 8.53
N HIS A 59 -21.69 19.58 7.53
CA HIS A 59 -21.82 20.30 6.26
C HIS A 59 -23.25 20.72 5.99
N LYS A 60 -23.41 21.93 5.45
CA LYS A 60 -24.71 22.43 5.03
C LYS A 60 -25.26 21.63 3.85
N LYS A 61 -26.59 21.50 3.76
CA LYS A 61 -27.25 20.89 2.61
C LYS A 61 -26.80 21.56 1.30
N GLY A 62 -26.36 20.76 0.34
CA GLY A 62 -25.86 21.22 -0.94
C GLY A 62 -24.39 21.64 -0.96
N ALA A 63 -23.66 21.40 0.12
CA ALA A 63 -22.19 21.56 0.13
C ALA A 63 -21.55 20.67 -0.94
N MET A 64 -20.51 21.18 -1.57
CA MET A 64 -19.73 20.47 -2.59
C MET A 64 -18.28 20.33 -2.13
N ARG A 65 -17.68 19.19 -2.45
CA ARG A 65 -16.26 18.89 -2.21
C ARG A 65 -15.51 18.94 -3.52
N ASP A 66 -14.40 19.65 -3.55
CA ASP A 66 -13.43 19.57 -4.64
C ASP A 66 -12.69 18.24 -4.57
N VAL A 67 -12.50 17.61 -5.71
CA VAL A 67 -11.68 16.40 -5.87
C VAL A 67 -10.38 16.81 -6.56
N ILE A 68 -9.29 16.57 -5.86
CA ILE A 68 -7.94 16.92 -6.29
C ILE A 68 -7.14 15.62 -6.42
N GLU A 69 -6.53 15.40 -7.57
CA GLU A 69 -5.68 14.24 -7.81
C GLU A 69 -4.51 14.22 -6.82
N TRP A 70 -4.32 13.08 -6.17
CA TRP A 70 -3.36 12.93 -5.09
C TRP A 70 -1.91 13.23 -5.52
N ASP A 71 -1.47 12.65 -6.63
CA ASP A 71 -0.07 12.72 -7.05
C ASP A 71 0.35 14.07 -7.62
N THR A 72 -0.57 14.76 -8.30
CA THR A 72 -0.23 15.93 -9.12
C THR A 72 -0.88 17.22 -8.63
N ASN A 73 -1.77 17.16 -7.64
CA ASN A 73 -2.63 18.26 -7.19
C ASN A 73 -3.54 18.83 -8.31
N LYS A 74 -3.79 18.05 -9.36
CA LYS A 74 -4.69 18.45 -10.43
C LYS A 74 -6.13 18.43 -9.95
N TYR A 75 -6.87 19.52 -10.22
CA TYR A 75 -8.30 19.55 -9.99
C TYR A 75 -9.04 18.63 -10.98
N LEU A 76 -9.80 17.65 -10.46
CA LEU A 76 -10.53 16.68 -11.25
C LEU A 76 -12.02 17.00 -11.36
N GLY A 77 -12.63 17.62 -10.34
CA GLY A 77 -14.04 17.93 -10.35
C GLY A 77 -14.61 18.19 -8.96
N LYS A 78 -15.94 18.12 -8.85
CA LYS A 78 -16.66 18.27 -7.58
C LYS A 78 -17.68 17.16 -7.40
N ILE A 79 -17.83 16.74 -6.15
CA ILE A 79 -18.88 15.81 -5.72
C ILE A 79 -19.71 16.42 -4.58
N PRO A 80 -20.95 15.99 -4.35
CA PRO A 80 -21.72 16.39 -3.18
C PRO A 80 -21.03 15.97 -1.90
N GLU A 81 -20.99 16.87 -0.92
CA GLU A 81 -20.54 16.52 0.41
C GLU A 81 -21.69 15.94 1.25
N ILE A 82 -21.39 14.99 2.12
CA ILE A 82 -22.38 14.40 3.04
C ILE A 82 -22.61 15.32 4.22
N ALA A 83 -23.69 15.09 5.00
CA ALA A 83 -24.05 15.96 6.11
C ALA A 83 -23.00 15.99 7.23
N HIS A 84 -22.28 14.90 7.45
CA HIS A 84 -21.23 14.79 8.47
C HIS A 84 -20.08 13.95 7.92
N THR A 85 -18.85 14.46 8.01
CA THR A 85 -17.62 13.74 7.69
C THR A 85 -16.85 13.40 8.94
N TYR A 86 -16.30 12.19 9.02
CA TYR A 86 -15.46 11.75 10.14
C TYR A 86 -14.05 12.35 10.06
N GLY A 87 -13.43 12.49 11.22
CA GLY A 87 -12.02 12.87 11.32
C GLY A 87 -11.10 11.73 10.85
N ARG A 88 -10.03 12.09 10.19
CA ARG A 88 -8.97 11.14 9.78
C ARG A 88 -7.58 11.68 10.07
N ILE A 89 -6.67 10.78 10.31
CA ILE A 89 -5.24 11.03 10.45
C ILE A 89 -4.47 10.01 9.61
N GLY A 90 -3.69 10.48 8.65
CA GLY A 90 -3.08 9.60 7.64
C GLY A 90 -4.13 8.73 6.93
N ASN A 91 -3.86 7.44 6.85
CA ASN A 91 -4.70 6.43 6.23
C ASN A 91 -5.72 5.79 7.19
N MET A 92 -5.98 6.40 8.34
CA MET A 92 -6.89 5.91 9.38
C MET A 92 -7.90 6.98 9.80
N ASN A 93 -9.15 6.58 10.10
CA ASN A 93 -10.15 7.49 10.66
C ASN A 93 -10.41 7.24 12.15
N GLU A 94 -11.21 8.12 12.78
CA GLU A 94 -11.54 8.08 14.20
C GLU A 94 -12.29 6.81 14.66
N HIS A 95 -12.73 5.95 13.76
CA HIS A 95 -13.33 4.64 14.06
C HIS A 95 -12.32 3.49 13.99
N GLY A 96 -11.04 3.76 13.71
CA GLY A 96 -10.03 2.75 13.47
C GLY A 96 -10.15 2.06 12.11
N LEU A 97 -10.96 2.60 11.18
CA LEU A 97 -10.97 2.14 9.80
C LEU A 97 -9.72 2.63 9.09
N THR A 98 -9.02 1.72 8.43
CA THR A 98 -7.78 1.97 7.67
C THR A 98 -7.95 1.52 6.23
N ILE A 99 -7.49 2.35 5.28
CA ILE A 99 -7.44 2.01 3.86
C ILE A 99 -6.06 2.38 3.33
N VAL A 100 -5.36 1.39 2.77
CA VAL A 100 -4.06 1.55 2.11
C VAL A 100 -4.07 0.83 0.77
N GLU A 101 -3.09 1.09 -0.09
CA GLU A 101 -3.12 0.63 -1.46
C GLU A 101 -1.77 0.10 -1.99
N SER A 102 -1.80 -0.45 -3.19
CA SER A 102 -0.65 -0.56 -4.10
C SER A 102 -1.12 -0.57 -5.56
N THR A 103 -0.61 0.37 -6.33
CA THR A 103 -0.92 0.49 -7.77
C THR A 103 -0.28 -0.66 -8.54
N TRP A 104 -1.06 -1.40 -9.36
CA TRP A 104 -0.57 -2.47 -10.21
C TRP A 104 -0.68 -2.18 -11.71
N GLY A 105 -1.16 -1.01 -12.08
CA GLY A 105 -1.27 -0.58 -13.47
C GLY A 105 -2.41 -1.26 -14.22
N GLY A 106 -2.19 -2.49 -14.67
CA GLY A 106 -3.16 -3.25 -15.46
C GLY A 106 -3.19 -2.85 -16.92
N LEU A 107 -4.23 -3.27 -17.63
CA LEU A 107 -4.36 -3.05 -19.06
C LEU A 107 -4.56 -1.55 -19.38
N PRO A 108 -3.64 -0.90 -20.13
CA PRO A 108 -3.70 0.56 -20.35
C PRO A 108 -5.00 1.06 -20.99
N GLN A 109 -5.65 0.24 -21.81
CA GLN A 109 -6.93 0.58 -22.46
C GLN A 109 -8.10 0.68 -21.48
N LEU A 110 -7.94 0.25 -20.23
CA LEU A 110 -8.96 0.33 -19.18
C LEU A 110 -8.87 1.61 -18.34
N GLY A 111 -7.87 2.45 -18.58
CA GLY A 111 -7.81 3.79 -17.99
C GLY A 111 -9.03 4.64 -18.41
N GLU A 112 -9.65 5.35 -17.46
CA GLU A 112 -10.83 6.19 -17.69
C GLU A 112 -10.45 7.69 -17.61
N PRO A 113 -10.15 8.35 -18.74
CA PRO A 113 -9.63 9.73 -18.74
C PRO A 113 -10.64 10.79 -18.29
N ASN A 114 -11.92 10.43 -18.23
CA ASN A 114 -13.01 11.32 -17.80
C ASN A 114 -13.48 11.04 -16.37
N GLY A 115 -12.90 10.08 -15.69
CA GLY A 115 -13.14 9.84 -14.28
C GLY A 115 -12.64 11.03 -13.44
N ILE A 116 -13.30 11.27 -12.31
CA ILE A 116 -12.90 12.34 -11.40
C ILE A 116 -12.50 11.83 -10.01
N ILE A 117 -12.54 10.53 -9.78
CA ILE A 117 -12.06 9.90 -8.54
C ILE A 117 -10.76 9.16 -8.84
N ASP A 118 -9.64 9.68 -8.34
CA ASP A 118 -8.36 8.97 -8.32
C ASP A 118 -8.25 8.07 -7.08
N TYR A 119 -7.23 7.19 -7.04
CA TYR A 119 -7.06 6.24 -5.95
C TYR A 119 -6.91 6.92 -4.58
N GLY A 120 -6.15 8.02 -4.49
CA GLY A 120 -5.93 8.74 -3.24
C GLY A 120 -7.20 9.45 -2.76
N SER A 121 -7.91 10.15 -3.65
CA SER A 121 -9.22 10.73 -3.33
C SER A 121 -10.22 9.66 -2.92
N LEU A 122 -10.21 8.49 -3.57
CA LEU A 122 -11.06 7.35 -3.20
C LEU A 122 -10.82 6.90 -1.75
N ILE A 123 -9.56 6.76 -1.34
CA ILE A 123 -9.17 6.42 0.03
C ILE A 123 -9.70 7.47 1.01
N TYR A 124 -9.31 8.73 0.81
CA TYR A 124 -9.55 9.76 1.82
C TYR A 124 -11.04 10.16 1.92
N ILE A 125 -11.77 10.22 0.80
CA ILE A 125 -13.21 10.47 0.81
C ILE A 125 -13.95 9.34 1.53
N THR A 126 -13.53 8.09 1.31
CA THR A 126 -14.13 6.94 1.95
C THR A 126 -13.85 6.89 3.45
N LEU A 127 -12.62 7.17 3.90
CA LEU A 127 -12.29 7.27 5.32
C LEU A 127 -13.13 8.31 6.06
N GLU A 128 -13.48 9.41 5.39
CA GLU A 128 -14.32 10.45 5.95
C GLU A 128 -15.83 10.10 5.96
N ARG A 129 -16.25 8.98 5.36
CA ARG A 129 -17.65 8.60 5.16
C ARG A 129 -18.04 7.24 5.71
N ALA A 130 -17.08 6.35 5.97
CA ALA A 130 -17.29 4.98 6.41
C ALA A 130 -16.81 4.76 7.84
N LYS A 131 -17.45 3.83 8.58
CA LYS A 131 -17.03 3.38 9.91
C LYS A 131 -16.42 1.98 9.88
N THR A 132 -16.82 1.17 8.91
CA THR A 132 -16.42 -0.24 8.81
C THR A 132 -15.85 -0.56 7.44
N ALA A 133 -15.11 -1.66 7.35
CA ALA A 133 -14.53 -2.10 6.08
C ALA A 133 -15.61 -2.39 5.00
N ARG A 134 -16.75 -2.97 5.39
CA ARG A 134 -17.86 -3.24 4.44
C ARG A 134 -18.53 -1.95 3.96
N GLU A 135 -18.75 -0.97 4.85
CA GLU A 135 -19.24 0.35 4.45
C GLU A 135 -18.24 1.03 3.51
N ALA A 136 -16.93 0.91 3.79
CA ALA A 136 -15.89 1.47 2.94
C ALA A 136 -15.93 0.89 1.53
N ILE A 137 -15.98 -0.44 1.38
CA ILE A 137 -16.09 -1.08 0.06
C ILE A 137 -17.31 -0.58 -0.70
N LYS A 138 -18.46 -0.48 -0.03
CA LYS A 138 -19.69 0.03 -0.65
C LYS A 138 -19.53 1.48 -1.12
N ILE A 139 -18.99 2.35 -0.29
CA ILE A 139 -18.78 3.78 -0.62
C ILE A 139 -17.77 3.92 -1.76
N MET A 140 -16.65 3.19 -1.72
CA MET A 140 -15.65 3.19 -2.78
C MET A 140 -16.27 2.83 -4.14
N THR A 141 -17.04 1.76 -4.16
CA THR A 141 -17.67 1.26 -5.39
C THR A 141 -18.79 2.17 -5.89
N ASP A 142 -19.58 2.76 -5.01
CA ASP A 142 -20.60 3.76 -5.37
C ASP A 142 -19.93 5.01 -5.98
N LEU A 143 -18.84 5.51 -5.37
CA LEU A 143 -18.11 6.68 -5.85
C LEU A 143 -17.54 6.47 -7.26
N VAL A 144 -16.86 5.35 -7.51
CA VAL A 144 -16.31 5.11 -8.85
C VAL A 144 -17.37 4.84 -9.90
N ASN A 145 -18.49 4.21 -9.53
CA ASN A 145 -19.62 4.01 -10.46
C ASN A 145 -20.30 5.32 -10.84
N GLU A 146 -20.46 6.25 -9.89
CA GLU A 146 -21.14 7.51 -10.11
C GLU A 146 -20.23 8.54 -10.80
N TYR A 147 -18.96 8.63 -10.40
CA TYR A 147 -18.04 9.70 -10.82
C TYR A 147 -16.93 9.25 -11.75
N GLY A 148 -16.78 7.93 -11.99
CA GLY A 148 -15.68 7.38 -12.78
C GLY A 148 -14.37 7.27 -12.02
N TYR A 149 -13.48 6.39 -12.48
CA TYR A 149 -12.20 6.08 -11.83
C TYR A 149 -11.02 6.53 -12.69
N ALA A 150 -10.31 7.55 -12.23
CA ALA A 150 -9.28 8.25 -12.99
C ALA A 150 -7.88 7.62 -12.93
N SER A 151 -7.65 6.64 -12.05
CA SER A 151 -6.35 5.99 -11.89
C SER A 151 -6.24 4.67 -12.66
N SER A 152 -5.06 4.07 -12.63
CA SER A 152 -4.80 2.71 -13.13
C SER A 152 -5.29 1.65 -12.14
N GLY A 153 -4.99 0.37 -12.38
CA GLY A 153 -5.41 -0.71 -11.50
C GLY A 153 -4.79 -0.60 -10.11
N GLU A 154 -5.61 -0.85 -9.08
CA GLU A 154 -5.25 -0.75 -7.67
C GLU A 154 -5.62 -1.99 -6.88
N SER A 155 -4.76 -2.35 -5.91
CA SER A 155 -5.09 -3.23 -4.81
C SER A 155 -5.23 -2.40 -3.54
N PHE A 156 -6.30 -2.62 -2.78
CA PHE A 156 -6.54 -1.97 -1.49
C PHE A 156 -6.56 -2.99 -0.37
N SER A 157 -5.91 -2.67 0.76
CA SER A 157 -6.21 -3.28 2.05
C SER A 157 -7.19 -2.39 2.78
N ILE A 158 -8.38 -2.91 3.09
CA ILE A 158 -9.46 -2.20 3.77
C ILE A 158 -9.72 -2.93 5.08
N ALA A 159 -9.44 -2.29 6.21
CA ALA A 159 -9.42 -2.94 7.51
C ALA A 159 -10.07 -2.10 8.60
N ASP A 160 -10.81 -2.78 9.47
CA ASP A 160 -11.32 -2.23 10.72
C ASP A 160 -10.94 -3.16 11.89
N PRO A 161 -11.33 -2.88 13.15
CA PRO A 161 -11.05 -3.77 14.27
C PRO A 161 -11.57 -5.21 14.14
N ASN A 162 -12.51 -5.48 13.24
CA ASN A 162 -13.19 -6.76 13.13
C ASN A 162 -12.79 -7.58 11.91
N GLU A 163 -12.53 -6.96 10.78
CA GLU A 163 -12.24 -7.68 9.53
C GLU A 163 -11.25 -6.92 8.62
N VAL A 164 -10.60 -7.69 7.75
CA VAL A 164 -9.66 -7.17 6.74
C VAL A 164 -10.06 -7.70 5.38
N TRP A 165 -10.08 -6.82 4.39
CA TRP A 165 -10.39 -7.12 2.99
C TRP A 165 -9.24 -6.74 2.08
N VAL A 166 -8.96 -7.58 1.09
CA VAL A 166 -8.19 -7.19 -0.09
C VAL A 166 -9.16 -6.92 -1.22
N MET A 167 -9.11 -5.74 -1.79
CA MET A 167 -9.94 -5.34 -2.93
C MET A 167 -9.06 -4.96 -4.10
N GLU A 168 -9.35 -5.49 -5.28
CA GLU A 168 -8.67 -5.13 -6.53
C GLU A 168 -9.66 -4.50 -7.49
N LEU A 169 -9.27 -3.40 -8.11
CA LEU A 169 -10.14 -2.54 -8.90
C LEU A 169 -9.40 -1.97 -10.11
N ILE A 170 -10.09 -1.86 -11.25
CA ILE A 170 -9.58 -1.18 -12.46
C ILE A 170 -10.75 -0.51 -13.21
N GLY A 171 -10.48 0.60 -13.88
CA GLY A 171 -11.47 1.33 -14.68
C GLY A 171 -12.01 0.51 -15.84
N LYS A 172 -13.05 1.05 -16.51
CA LYS A 172 -13.71 0.43 -17.67
C LYS A 172 -13.29 1.03 -19.01
N GLY A 173 -12.30 1.91 -19.00
CA GLY A 173 -11.81 2.57 -20.20
C GLY A 173 -12.62 3.80 -20.59
N LYS A 174 -12.23 4.44 -21.69
CA LYS A 174 -12.76 5.73 -22.12
C LYS A 174 -14.25 5.75 -22.48
N ASP A 175 -14.81 4.59 -22.85
CA ASP A 175 -16.15 4.46 -23.41
C ASP A 175 -17.21 4.09 -22.36
N GLU A 176 -16.80 3.76 -21.14
CA GLU A 176 -17.69 3.24 -20.10
C GLU A 176 -17.23 3.73 -18.71
N LYS A 177 -18.12 4.37 -17.99
CA LYS A 177 -17.84 4.91 -16.65
C LYS A 177 -17.82 3.82 -15.61
N GLY A 178 -16.96 3.98 -14.59
CA GLY A 178 -16.91 3.14 -13.42
C GLY A 178 -15.72 2.17 -13.43
N ALA A 179 -15.82 1.16 -12.60
CA ALA A 179 -14.76 0.18 -12.44
C ALA A 179 -15.30 -1.25 -12.36
N VAL A 180 -14.47 -2.22 -12.73
CA VAL A 180 -14.65 -3.62 -12.35
C VAL A 180 -13.75 -3.91 -11.16
N TRP A 181 -14.26 -4.72 -10.23
CA TRP A 181 -13.56 -4.97 -8.97
C TRP A 181 -13.98 -6.29 -8.33
N VAL A 182 -13.09 -6.80 -7.49
CA VAL A 182 -13.34 -7.93 -6.60
C VAL A 182 -12.76 -7.60 -5.23
N ALA A 183 -13.51 -7.86 -4.16
CA ALA A 183 -13.03 -7.76 -2.78
C ALA A 183 -13.17 -9.12 -2.09
N ARG A 184 -12.11 -9.58 -1.42
CA ARG A 184 -12.07 -10.82 -0.67
C ARG A 184 -11.68 -10.58 0.76
N ARG A 185 -12.47 -11.09 1.70
CA ARG A 185 -12.13 -11.02 3.11
C ARG A 185 -11.01 -11.99 3.42
N VAL A 186 -9.94 -11.49 4.05
CA VAL A 186 -8.86 -12.33 4.55
C VAL A 186 -9.38 -13.14 5.73
N PRO A 187 -9.31 -14.49 5.70
CA PRO A 187 -9.79 -15.31 6.80
C PRO A 187 -9.09 -14.99 8.12
N ASP A 188 -9.81 -15.09 9.23
CA ASP A 188 -9.19 -14.88 10.54
C ASP A 188 -8.12 -15.93 10.83
N GLY A 189 -6.98 -15.50 11.39
CA GLY A 189 -5.82 -16.34 11.64
C GLY A 189 -4.86 -16.49 10.44
N TYR A 190 -5.00 -15.65 9.40
CA TYR A 190 -4.15 -15.68 8.21
C TYR A 190 -3.36 -14.39 8.04
N ILE A 191 -2.27 -14.49 7.28
CA ILE A 191 -1.49 -13.37 6.76
C ILE A 191 -1.64 -13.27 5.24
N SER A 192 -1.56 -12.04 4.73
CA SER A 192 -1.70 -11.72 3.31
C SER A 192 -0.86 -10.49 2.96
N GLY A 193 -0.93 -10.03 1.74
CA GLY A 193 -0.29 -8.78 1.30
C GLY A 193 -0.43 -8.58 -0.19
N HIS A 194 -0.13 -7.38 -0.64
CA HIS A 194 -0.04 -7.03 -2.06
C HIS A 194 1.05 -5.97 -2.27
N ALA A 195 1.62 -5.95 -3.45
CA ALA A 195 2.74 -5.09 -3.78
C ALA A 195 2.82 -4.88 -5.31
N ASN A 196 2.03 -3.96 -5.84
CA ASN A 196 1.99 -3.57 -7.25
C ASN A 196 1.74 -4.70 -8.27
N HIS A 197 1.06 -5.73 -7.86
CA HIS A 197 0.61 -6.82 -8.72
C HIS A 197 -0.74 -7.32 -8.19
N PRO A 198 -1.76 -7.54 -9.07
CA PRO A 198 -3.04 -8.05 -8.63
C PRO A 198 -2.89 -9.52 -8.25
N ARG A 199 -3.43 -9.91 -7.10
CA ARG A 199 -3.24 -11.24 -6.52
C ARG A 199 -4.53 -12.05 -6.34
N ILE A 200 -5.68 -11.44 -6.65
CA ILE A 200 -6.94 -12.17 -6.67
C ILE A 200 -7.05 -12.92 -7.99
N HIS A 201 -6.65 -14.18 -7.98
CA HIS A 201 -6.78 -15.07 -9.14
C HIS A 201 -8.20 -15.57 -9.26
N LYS A 202 -8.55 -16.66 -8.58
CA LYS A 202 -9.90 -17.20 -8.60
C LYS A 202 -10.87 -16.36 -7.80
N VAL A 203 -12.04 -16.15 -8.38
CA VAL A 203 -13.14 -15.41 -7.77
C VAL A 203 -14.22 -16.42 -7.39
N PRO A 204 -14.31 -16.81 -6.09
CA PRO A 204 -15.38 -17.68 -5.63
C PRO A 204 -16.73 -16.96 -5.73
N LEU A 205 -17.49 -17.31 -6.74
CA LEU A 205 -18.81 -16.71 -6.98
C LEU A 205 -19.81 -17.18 -5.90
N ASN A 206 -20.65 -16.26 -5.44
CA ASN A 206 -21.71 -16.52 -4.46
C ASN A 206 -21.22 -16.94 -3.06
N GLU A 207 -19.98 -16.65 -2.67
CA GLU A 207 -19.51 -16.83 -1.31
C GLU A 207 -19.64 -15.53 -0.51
N PRO A 208 -20.08 -15.58 0.78
CA PRO A 208 -20.32 -14.39 1.61
C PRO A 208 -19.06 -13.52 1.84
N GLU A 209 -17.89 -14.14 1.75
CA GLU A 209 -16.58 -13.50 1.98
C GLU A 209 -15.92 -13.03 0.67
N THR A 210 -16.67 -13.05 -0.44
CA THR A 210 -16.28 -12.53 -1.74
C THR A 210 -17.40 -11.66 -2.31
N ILE A 211 -17.11 -10.38 -2.53
CA ILE A 211 -18.01 -9.43 -3.16
C ILE A 211 -17.34 -8.85 -4.40
N TYR A 212 -18.10 -8.56 -5.43
CA TYR A 212 -17.55 -8.14 -6.73
C TYR A 212 -18.54 -7.31 -7.53
N SER A 213 -18.03 -6.55 -8.51
CA SER A 213 -18.90 -5.83 -9.43
C SER A 213 -19.77 -6.82 -10.24
N PRO A 214 -21.09 -6.56 -10.36
CA PRO A 214 -22.01 -7.52 -11.01
C PRO A 214 -21.60 -7.91 -12.42
N ASP A 215 -20.88 -7.07 -13.10
CA ASP A 215 -20.45 -7.22 -14.48
C ASP A 215 -18.98 -7.60 -14.65
N VAL A 216 -18.27 -7.99 -13.59
CA VAL A 216 -16.83 -8.26 -13.62
C VAL A 216 -16.39 -9.27 -14.69
N ILE A 217 -17.20 -10.30 -14.94
CA ILE A 217 -16.95 -11.33 -15.97
C ILE A 217 -17.52 -10.89 -17.32
N GLU A 218 -18.75 -10.37 -17.31
CA GLU A 218 -19.42 -9.96 -18.56
C GLU A 218 -18.69 -8.79 -19.26
N PHE A 219 -18.18 -7.85 -18.47
CA PHE A 219 -17.33 -6.79 -18.99
C PHE A 219 -16.07 -7.33 -19.67
N ALA A 220 -15.40 -8.32 -19.07
CA ALA A 220 -14.24 -8.97 -19.66
C ALA A 220 -14.58 -9.64 -21.00
N ARG A 221 -15.73 -10.33 -21.08
CA ARG A 221 -16.23 -10.93 -22.32
C ARG A 221 -16.52 -9.87 -23.39
N LYS A 222 -17.22 -8.82 -23.01
CA LYS A 222 -17.56 -7.68 -23.90
C LYS A 222 -16.30 -7.03 -24.49
N LYS A 223 -15.23 -6.95 -23.71
CA LYS A 223 -13.93 -6.39 -24.15
C LYS A 223 -13.03 -7.42 -24.87
N GLY A 224 -13.44 -8.68 -24.99
CA GLY A 224 -12.64 -9.74 -25.60
C GLY A 224 -11.44 -10.19 -24.75
N LEU A 225 -11.44 -9.87 -23.46
CA LEU A 225 -10.36 -10.22 -22.53
C LEU A 225 -10.53 -11.64 -21.95
N TYR A 226 -11.74 -12.15 -21.95
CA TYR A 226 -12.08 -13.46 -21.40
C TYR A 226 -13.19 -14.14 -22.21
N ASN A 227 -13.07 -15.46 -22.41
CA ASN A 227 -14.08 -16.27 -23.11
C ASN A 227 -14.34 -17.63 -22.46
N GLY A 228 -13.82 -17.86 -21.25
CA GLY A 228 -13.98 -19.09 -20.49
C GLY A 228 -15.30 -19.18 -19.73
N LYS A 229 -15.41 -20.21 -18.89
CA LYS A 229 -16.54 -20.39 -17.98
C LYS A 229 -16.39 -19.48 -16.75
N ASP A 230 -17.50 -19.08 -16.13
CA ASP A 230 -17.48 -18.19 -14.95
C ASP A 230 -16.69 -18.78 -13.78
N GLU A 231 -16.78 -20.10 -13.57
CA GLU A 231 -16.07 -20.83 -12.52
C GLU A 231 -14.54 -20.84 -12.67
N ASP A 232 -14.03 -20.59 -13.89
CA ASP A 232 -12.60 -20.55 -14.22
C ASP A 232 -12.07 -19.11 -14.29
N PHE A 233 -12.90 -18.11 -13.97
CA PHE A 233 -12.51 -16.71 -14.10
C PHE A 233 -11.38 -16.36 -13.14
N ASP A 234 -10.32 -15.78 -13.68
CA ASP A 234 -9.14 -15.30 -12.97
C ASP A 234 -9.03 -13.78 -13.16
N PHE A 235 -9.27 -13.02 -12.09
CA PHE A 235 -9.29 -11.55 -12.12
C PHE A 235 -7.90 -11.00 -12.46
N SER A 236 -6.88 -11.44 -11.74
CA SER A 236 -5.50 -11.00 -11.93
C SER A 236 -5.02 -11.25 -13.37
N LYS A 237 -5.24 -12.45 -13.87
CA LYS A 237 -4.83 -12.83 -15.23
C LYS A 237 -5.61 -12.09 -16.31
N THR A 238 -6.88 -11.74 -16.05
CA THR A 238 -7.76 -11.08 -17.02
C THR A 238 -7.49 -9.59 -17.13
N TYR A 239 -7.23 -8.92 -16.02
CA TYR A 239 -7.14 -7.46 -15.96
C TYR A 239 -5.74 -6.94 -15.67
N GLY A 240 -4.87 -7.77 -15.12
CA GLY A 240 -3.48 -7.46 -14.89
C GLY A 240 -2.58 -7.85 -16.06
N GLU A 241 -1.34 -7.39 -15.99
CA GLU A 241 -0.27 -7.87 -16.87
C GLU A 241 0.69 -8.71 -16.03
N LEU A 242 0.84 -9.98 -16.38
CA LEU A 242 1.81 -10.85 -15.75
C LEU A 242 3.09 -10.84 -16.57
N ASP A 243 4.12 -10.20 -16.05
CA ASP A 243 5.44 -10.23 -16.62
C ASP A 243 6.51 -10.61 -15.57
N PHE A 244 7.71 -10.86 -16.06
CA PHE A 244 8.84 -11.20 -15.19
C PHE A 244 9.18 -10.10 -14.19
N GLY A 245 9.09 -8.82 -14.58
CA GLY A 245 9.34 -7.68 -13.71
C GLY A 245 8.30 -7.58 -12.59
N GLY A 246 7.02 -7.81 -12.89
CA GLY A 246 5.93 -7.85 -11.93
C GLY A 246 6.13 -8.94 -10.87
N LEU A 247 6.52 -10.14 -11.27
CA LEU A 247 6.79 -11.21 -10.32
C LEU A 247 8.00 -10.91 -9.41
N ARG A 248 9.15 -10.59 -10.01
CA ARG A 248 10.40 -10.32 -9.27
C ARG A 248 10.37 -9.00 -8.51
N GLY A 249 9.76 -7.97 -9.04
CA GLY A 249 9.66 -6.67 -8.39
C GLY A 249 8.47 -6.54 -7.44
N CYS A 250 7.46 -7.37 -7.57
CA CYS A 250 6.18 -7.23 -6.88
C CYS A 250 5.86 -8.43 -5.99
N ASP A 251 5.45 -9.56 -6.55
CA ASP A 251 5.07 -10.75 -5.76
C ASP A 251 6.19 -11.25 -4.85
N ALA A 252 7.45 -11.08 -5.22
CA ALA A 252 8.60 -11.44 -4.39
C ALA A 252 8.59 -10.75 -3.02
N ARG A 253 8.04 -9.51 -2.91
CA ARG A 253 7.92 -8.80 -1.62
C ARG A 253 6.92 -9.50 -0.69
N VAL A 254 5.79 -9.93 -1.22
CA VAL A 254 4.80 -10.72 -0.46
C VAL A 254 5.34 -12.11 -0.14
N TRP A 255 6.07 -12.71 -1.09
CA TRP A 255 6.76 -13.97 -0.84
C TRP A 255 7.76 -13.88 0.33
N SER A 256 8.54 -12.80 0.43
CA SER A 256 9.46 -12.58 1.56
C SER A 256 8.73 -12.60 2.90
N PHE A 257 7.56 -11.95 2.97
CA PHE A 257 6.72 -11.98 4.16
C PHE A 257 6.22 -13.40 4.49
N PHE A 258 5.73 -14.12 3.50
CA PHE A 258 5.30 -15.51 3.68
C PHE A 258 6.46 -16.42 4.07
N ASN A 259 7.63 -16.25 3.46
CA ASN A 259 8.84 -17.02 3.77
C ASN A 259 9.31 -16.79 5.21
N LYS A 260 9.16 -15.59 5.73
CA LYS A 260 9.56 -15.26 7.11
C LYS A 260 8.62 -15.84 8.16
N TYR A 261 7.32 -15.90 7.87
CA TYR A 261 6.31 -16.19 8.88
C TYR A 261 5.38 -17.37 8.58
N SER A 262 5.59 -18.10 7.51
CA SER A 262 4.83 -19.33 7.24
C SER A 262 5.75 -20.48 6.88
N ASP A 263 5.22 -21.70 6.96
CA ASP A 263 5.93 -22.89 6.54
C ASP A 263 5.77 -23.10 5.03
N ASN A 264 6.75 -23.72 4.39
CA ASN A 264 6.73 -24.15 2.98
C ASN A 264 6.64 -23.03 1.92
N ALA A 265 6.98 -21.79 2.24
CA ALA A 265 6.97 -20.70 1.25
C ALA A 265 7.96 -20.91 0.09
N GLU A 266 8.98 -21.74 0.27
CA GLU A 266 9.91 -22.15 -0.80
C GLU A 266 9.19 -22.80 -1.99
N ALA A 267 8.04 -23.44 -1.76
CA ALA A 267 7.22 -24.03 -2.83
C ALA A 267 6.73 -23.01 -3.86
N TYR A 268 6.70 -21.72 -3.51
CA TYR A 268 6.27 -20.63 -4.40
C TYR A 268 7.42 -19.98 -5.19
N LEU A 269 8.69 -20.37 -4.91
CA LEU A 269 9.85 -19.83 -5.65
C LEU A 269 9.76 -20.04 -7.17
N PRO A 270 9.31 -21.17 -7.72
CA PRO A 270 9.16 -21.33 -9.17
C PRO A 270 8.22 -20.29 -9.78
N TRP A 271 7.13 -19.93 -9.09
CA TRP A 271 6.25 -18.85 -9.51
C TRP A 271 6.97 -17.50 -9.53
N ILE A 272 7.61 -17.13 -8.43
CA ILE A 272 8.31 -15.85 -8.28
C ILE A 272 9.48 -15.70 -9.26
N MET A 273 10.18 -16.78 -9.54
CA MET A 273 11.39 -16.74 -10.40
C MET A 273 11.10 -16.85 -11.88
N GLU A 274 10.11 -17.63 -12.29
CA GLU A 274 9.95 -18.07 -13.68
C GLU A 274 8.50 -18.05 -14.17
N ALA A 275 7.55 -17.58 -13.38
CA ALA A 275 6.11 -17.73 -13.63
C ALA A 275 5.70 -19.20 -13.85
N ALA A 276 6.41 -20.13 -13.20
CA ALA A 276 6.18 -21.54 -13.33
C ALA A 276 5.33 -22.09 -12.17
N GLY A 277 4.43 -23.03 -12.50
CA GLY A 277 3.52 -23.62 -11.52
C GLY A 277 2.28 -22.76 -11.24
N GLU A 278 1.68 -23.01 -10.08
CA GLU A 278 0.50 -22.26 -9.65
C GLU A 278 0.88 -20.92 -9.02
N PRO A 279 0.04 -19.89 -9.16
CA PRO A 279 0.22 -18.62 -8.48
C PRO A 279 0.33 -18.79 -6.96
N MET A 280 1.13 -17.93 -6.34
CA MET A 280 1.21 -17.88 -4.89
C MET A 280 -0.18 -17.57 -4.26
N PRO A 281 -0.61 -18.29 -3.21
CA PRO A 281 -1.94 -18.10 -2.64
C PRO A 281 -2.11 -16.67 -2.11
N LEU A 282 -3.35 -16.17 -2.13
CA LEU A 282 -3.66 -14.80 -1.66
C LEU A 282 -3.34 -14.63 -0.17
N TRP A 283 -3.46 -15.70 0.65
CA TRP A 283 -3.12 -15.71 2.06
C TRP A 283 -2.57 -17.09 2.49
N VAL A 284 -1.81 -17.09 3.59
CA VAL A 284 -1.25 -18.29 4.22
C VAL A 284 -1.44 -18.25 5.74
N LYS A 285 -1.41 -19.40 6.41
CA LYS A 285 -1.35 -19.43 7.87
C LYS A 285 0.07 -19.10 8.33
N PRO A 286 0.23 -18.19 9.29
CA PRO A 286 1.54 -17.98 9.90
C PRO A 286 1.90 -19.14 10.81
N ASN A 287 3.20 -19.41 10.94
CA ASN A 287 3.75 -20.45 11.83
C ASN A 287 3.82 -20.02 13.31
N ARG A 288 3.57 -18.73 13.58
CA ARG A 288 3.37 -18.17 14.91
C ARG A 288 2.49 -16.93 14.85
N LYS A 289 2.00 -16.49 15.99
CA LYS A 289 1.31 -15.18 16.07
C LYS A 289 2.32 -14.04 15.94
N LEU A 290 1.90 -12.99 15.26
CA LEU A 290 2.71 -11.82 14.96
C LEU A 290 2.35 -10.65 15.90
N THR A 291 3.32 -9.73 16.06
CA THR A 291 3.14 -8.43 16.72
C THR A 291 3.22 -7.30 15.71
N ALA A 292 2.85 -6.09 16.12
CA ALA A 292 3.07 -4.90 15.30
C ALA A 292 4.57 -4.70 14.98
N GLU A 293 5.45 -5.08 15.90
CA GLU A 293 6.91 -5.03 15.71
C GLU A 293 7.37 -5.97 14.59
N ASP A 294 6.77 -7.17 14.48
CA ASP A 294 7.08 -8.09 13.38
C ASP A 294 6.76 -7.45 12.03
N ILE A 295 5.63 -6.75 11.93
CA ILE A 295 5.25 -6.06 10.69
C ILE A 295 6.17 -4.86 10.43
N LYS A 296 6.52 -4.06 11.46
CA LYS A 296 7.51 -2.97 11.32
C LYS A 296 8.85 -3.50 10.80
N TRP A 297 9.31 -4.67 11.30
CA TRP A 297 10.53 -5.31 10.83
C TRP A 297 10.41 -5.79 9.38
N MET A 298 9.26 -6.31 8.96
CA MET A 298 9.04 -6.65 7.56
C MET A 298 9.04 -5.44 6.63
N MET A 299 8.59 -4.28 7.09
CA MET A 299 8.70 -3.04 6.31
C MET A 299 10.17 -2.59 6.11
N ARG A 300 11.12 -3.20 6.82
CA ARG A 300 12.58 -2.97 6.74
C ARG A 300 13.32 -4.05 5.96
N ASP A 301 12.62 -5.01 5.36
CA ASP A 301 13.17 -6.19 4.69
C ASP A 301 13.85 -5.87 3.36
N HIS A 302 15.00 -6.53 3.12
CA HIS A 302 15.74 -6.51 1.86
C HIS A 302 16.07 -7.93 1.39
N TYR A 303 15.18 -8.88 1.67
CA TYR A 303 15.33 -10.30 1.35
C TYR A 303 16.51 -10.99 2.09
N GLU A 304 16.93 -10.48 3.25
CA GLU A 304 18.05 -11.02 3.99
C GLU A 304 17.86 -12.52 4.23
N ASP A 305 18.95 -13.29 4.06
CA ASP A 305 19.02 -14.75 4.20
C ASP A 305 18.13 -15.55 3.22
N THR A 306 17.75 -14.94 2.10
CA THR A 306 17.01 -15.60 1.00
C THR A 306 17.85 -15.66 -0.27
N PRO A 307 17.42 -16.36 -1.35
CA PRO A 307 18.07 -16.31 -2.66
C PRO A 307 18.12 -14.92 -3.30
N PHE A 308 17.35 -13.96 -2.80
CA PHE A 308 17.25 -12.57 -3.30
C PHE A 308 18.01 -11.56 -2.42
N ASP A 309 18.82 -12.01 -1.48
CA ASP A 309 19.51 -11.17 -0.50
C ASP A 309 20.35 -10.06 -1.15
N MET A 310 19.86 -8.83 -1.04
CA MET A 310 20.47 -7.66 -1.66
C MET A 310 21.72 -7.16 -0.93
N THR A 311 22.05 -7.73 0.23
CA THR A 311 23.25 -7.37 1.01
C THR A 311 24.48 -8.19 0.62
N LYS A 312 24.31 -9.25 -0.19
CA LYS A 312 25.36 -10.24 -0.49
C LYS A 312 25.75 -10.29 -1.97
N ASP A 313 25.00 -9.68 -2.86
CA ASP A 313 25.30 -9.68 -4.29
C ASP A 313 26.40 -8.68 -4.65
N ALA A 314 26.84 -8.69 -5.93
CA ALA A 314 27.88 -7.79 -6.42
C ALA A 314 27.51 -6.30 -6.30
N GLY A 315 26.21 -5.98 -6.33
CA GLY A 315 25.70 -4.61 -6.19
C GLY A 315 25.79 -4.06 -4.76
N ALA A 316 25.96 -4.93 -3.75
CA ALA A 316 26.06 -4.52 -2.35
C ALA A 316 27.38 -3.83 -2.00
N GLY A 317 28.44 -4.08 -2.79
CA GLY A 317 29.74 -3.48 -2.58
C GLY A 317 30.37 -3.82 -1.21
N PRO A 318 31.44 -3.09 -0.82
CA PRO A 318 32.22 -3.44 0.38
C PRO A 318 31.50 -3.15 1.72
N PHE A 319 30.36 -2.48 1.68
CA PHE A 319 29.58 -2.12 2.86
C PHE A 319 28.22 -2.84 2.93
N ASN A 320 28.01 -3.89 2.15
CA ASN A 320 26.78 -4.70 2.14
C ASN A 320 25.52 -3.85 1.95
N VAL A 321 25.54 -2.87 1.05
CA VAL A 321 24.45 -1.91 0.81
C VAL A 321 23.28 -2.61 0.12
N PRO A 322 22.07 -2.71 0.73
CA PRO A 322 20.95 -3.43 0.14
C PRO A 322 20.19 -2.60 -0.91
N TYR A 323 20.55 -1.34 -1.08
CA TYR A 323 19.84 -0.42 -1.96
C TYR A 323 20.32 -0.51 -3.39
N ARG A 324 19.38 -0.39 -4.33
CA ARG A 324 19.67 -0.20 -5.76
C ARG A 324 19.03 1.10 -6.20
N TYR A 325 19.77 1.88 -6.95
CA TYR A 325 19.34 3.23 -7.33
C TYR A 325 17.99 3.24 -8.07
N ARG A 326 17.77 2.28 -8.93
CA ARG A 326 16.47 1.93 -9.53
C ARG A 326 16.49 0.46 -9.89
N PRO A 327 15.37 -0.25 -9.74
CA PRO A 327 15.24 -1.55 -10.39
C PRO A 327 15.42 -1.37 -11.88
N MET A 328 16.38 -2.11 -12.47
CA MET A 328 16.65 -2.10 -13.90
C MET A 328 16.38 -3.49 -14.46
N THR A 329 15.69 -3.54 -15.59
CA THR A 329 15.57 -4.76 -16.40
C THR A 329 16.47 -4.61 -17.62
N PHE A 330 17.26 -5.62 -17.92
CA PHE A 330 18.16 -5.66 -19.06
C PHE A 330 18.26 -7.07 -19.62
N GLU A 331 18.81 -7.20 -20.83
CA GLU A 331 18.95 -8.47 -21.51
C GLU A 331 20.43 -8.70 -21.90
N VAL A 332 20.91 -9.93 -21.65
CA VAL A 332 22.24 -10.37 -22.07
C VAL A 332 22.08 -11.78 -22.69
N ASP A 333 22.54 -11.95 -23.91
CA ASP A 333 22.50 -13.23 -24.66
C ASP A 333 21.10 -13.88 -24.69
N GLY A 334 20.06 -13.05 -24.86
CA GLY A 334 18.65 -13.50 -24.92
C GLY A 334 18.04 -13.84 -23.56
N LYS A 335 18.76 -13.60 -22.46
CA LYS A 335 18.26 -13.78 -21.09
C LYS A 335 17.94 -12.44 -20.45
N LYS A 336 16.76 -12.35 -19.86
CA LYS A 336 16.32 -11.17 -19.13
C LYS A 336 16.83 -11.22 -17.68
N TYR A 337 17.30 -10.08 -17.22
CA TYR A 337 17.77 -9.85 -15.87
C TYR A 337 17.06 -8.64 -15.29
N THR A 338 16.86 -8.61 -13.97
CA THR A 338 16.36 -7.47 -13.24
C THR A 338 17.05 -7.37 -11.89
N HIS A 339 17.11 -6.19 -11.31
CA HIS A 339 17.42 -6.06 -9.89
C HIS A 339 16.22 -6.49 -9.05
N GLU A 340 16.48 -7.04 -7.90
CA GLU A 340 15.47 -7.20 -6.86
C GLU A 340 14.94 -5.82 -6.44
N ARG A 341 13.67 -5.81 -6.05
CA ARG A 341 13.01 -4.66 -5.45
C ARG A 341 12.51 -5.09 -4.08
N ALA A 342 13.20 -4.64 -3.03
CA ALA A 342 12.87 -4.97 -1.65
C ALA A 342 11.62 -4.23 -1.14
N ILE A 343 11.11 -4.64 0.03
CA ILE A 343 10.06 -3.91 0.74
C ILE A 343 10.59 -2.53 1.16
N ALA A 344 11.73 -2.50 1.89
CA ALA A 344 12.38 -1.25 2.23
C ALA A 344 13.16 -0.68 1.04
N THR A 345 13.00 0.60 0.78
CA THR A 345 13.65 1.27 -0.34
C THR A 345 13.85 2.75 -0.07
N GLN A 346 14.89 3.32 -0.69
CA GLN A 346 15.21 4.75 -0.59
C GLN A 346 14.20 5.69 -1.27
N GLN A 347 13.20 5.15 -1.95
CA GLN A 347 12.15 5.95 -2.59
C GLN A 347 10.90 6.10 -1.73
N THR A 348 10.89 5.54 -0.53
CA THR A 348 9.75 5.66 0.41
C THR A 348 9.62 7.09 0.90
N GLY A 349 8.46 7.72 0.72
CA GLY A 349 8.12 8.99 1.33
C GLY A 349 7.70 8.82 2.79
N PHE A 350 6.78 7.86 3.03
CA PHE A 350 6.37 7.44 4.37
C PHE A 350 5.98 5.97 4.38
N SER A 351 6.04 5.38 5.55
CA SER A 351 5.51 4.05 5.80
C SER A 351 4.72 4.01 7.10
N LEU A 352 3.81 3.04 7.20
CA LEU A 352 2.99 2.88 8.39
C LEU A 352 2.67 1.42 8.69
N VAL A 353 2.34 1.15 9.95
CA VAL A 353 1.68 -0.07 10.39
C VAL A 353 0.45 0.36 11.19
N ALA A 354 -0.73 0.04 10.67
CA ALA A 354 -2.00 0.28 11.36
C ALA A 354 -2.35 -0.95 12.22
N GLN A 355 -2.63 -0.71 13.49
CA GLN A 355 -3.02 -1.71 14.50
C GLN A 355 -4.42 -1.39 14.97
N MET A 356 -5.39 -2.26 14.69
CA MET A 356 -6.81 -2.02 14.93
C MET A 356 -7.39 -3.07 15.87
N ARG A 357 -8.07 -2.62 16.96
CA ARG A 357 -8.66 -3.49 17.99
C ARG A 357 -9.99 -2.92 18.47
N ASP A 358 -10.91 -3.78 18.88
CA ASP A 358 -12.22 -3.39 19.43
C ASP A 358 -12.35 -3.55 20.95
N ASN A 359 -11.40 -4.25 21.58
CA ASN A 359 -11.37 -4.54 23.02
C ASN A 359 -10.57 -3.52 23.85
N VAL A 360 -10.42 -2.31 23.34
CA VAL A 360 -9.68 -1.19 23.94
C VAL A 360 -10.56 0.07 23.98
N PRO A 361 -10.19 1.12 24.72
CA PRO A 361 -10.88 2.40 24.66
C PRO A 361 -11.05 2.92 23.23
N ASP A 362 -12.16 3.59 22.94
CA ASP A 362 -12.46 4.07 21.57
C ASP A 362 -11.35 4.89 20.93
N ALA A 363 -10.69 5.74 21.73
CA ALA A 363 -9.55 6.54 21.26
C ALA A 363 -8.34 5.71 20.83
N MET A 364 -8.27 4.45 21.25
CA MET A 364 -7.17 3.53 20.97
C MET A 364 -7.56 2.38 20.03
N LYS A 365 -8.78 2.40 19.48
CA LYS A 365 -9.22 1.38 18.50
C LYS A 365 -8.30 1.26 17.31
N GLY A 366 -7.62 2.33 16.96
CA GLY A 366 -6.59 2.38 15.94
C GLY A 366 -5.34 3.09 16.44
N ILE A 367 -4.19 2.45 16.26
CA ILE A 367 -2.86 3.06 16.39
C ILE A 367 -2.19 3.00 15.03
N LEU A 368 -1.84 4.15 14.50
CA LEU A 368 -1.06 4.27 13.29
C LEU A 368 0.41 4.47 13.67
N TRP A 369 1.20 3.41 13.59
CA TRP A 369 2.65 3.50 13.72
C TRP A 369 3.20 4.11 12.44
N PHE A 370 3.58 5.38 12.48
CA PHE A 370 3.93 6.18 11.30
C PHE A 370 5.42 6.55 11.29
N GLY A 371 6.06 6.34 10.16
CA GLY A 371 7.45 6.72 9.89
C GLY A 371 7.58 7.44 8.57
N THR A 372 8.45 8.44 8.51
CA THR A 372 8.75 9.21 7.29
C THR A 372 10.07 8.76 6.69
N ASP A 373 10.21 8.87 5.36
CA ASP A 373 11.38 8.46 4.60
C ASP A 373 11.58 6.92 4.62
N ASP A 374 12.77 6.43 4.34
CA ASP A 374 13.11 5.01 4.27
C ASP A 374 12.81 4.26 5.57
N ALA A 375 11.90 3.31 5.52
CA ALA A 375 11.47 2.51 6.67
C ALA A 375 12.63 1.81 7.38
N ASN A 376 13.70 1.47 6.64
CA ASN A 376 14.86 0.78 7.20
C ASN A 376 15.64 1.63 8.20
N THR A 377 15.66 2.94 8.03
CA THR A 377 16.43 3.86 8.88
C THR A 377 15.56 4.78 9.75
N SER A 378 14.26 4.87 9.46
CA SER A 378 13.32 5.70 10.21
C SER A 378 12.78 5.01 11.46
N VAL A 379 12.12 5.81 12.33
CA VAL A 379 11.49 5.36 13.58
C VAL A 379 9.97 5.45 13.40
N TYR A 380 9.25 4.41 13.80
CA TYR A 380 7.80 4.38 13.82
C TYR A 380 7.23 5.01 15.10
N MET A 381 6.44 6.06 14.96
CA MET A 381 5.81 6.79 16.06
C MET A 381 4.32 6.45 16.15
N PRO A 382 3.76 6.23 17.36
CA PRO A 382 2.34 5.91 17.52
C PRO A 382 1.48 7.16 17.37
N ILE A 383 0.51 7.11 16.48
CA ILE A 383 -0.51 8.13 16.29
C ILE A 383 -1.86 7.47 16.53
N LEU A 384 -2.60 7.94 17.51
CA LEU A 384 -3.92 7.38 17.84
C LEU A 384 -4.97 7.83 16.79
N CYS A 385 -5.95 6.99 16.50
CA CYS A 385 -7.04 7.30 15.56
C CYS A 385 -7.86 8.55 15.96
N TRP A 386 -7.78 8.95 17.24
CA TRP A 386 -8.40 10.17 17.80
C TRP A 386 -7.50 11.40 17.77
N THR A 387 -6.28 11.31 17.27
CA THR A 387 -5.41 12.47 17.11
C THR A 387 -6.09 13.48 16.18
N ARG A 388 -6.30 14.70 16.68
CA ARG A 388 -7.02 15.75 15.97
C ARG A 388 -6.10 16.61 15.10
N THR A 389 -4.85 16.77 15.53
CA THR A 389 -3.86 17.59 14.84
C THR A 389 -2.56 16.82 14.73
N ALA A 390 -2.05 16.68 13.52
CA ALA A 390 -0.75 16.08 13.29
C ALA A 390 0.34 16.89 14.00
N PRO A 391 1.31 16.24 14.66
CA PRO A 391 2.49 16.93 15.14
C PRO A 391 3.15 17.70 14.00
N LYS A 392 3.51 18.96 14.23
CA LYS A 392 4.10 19.85 13.21
C LYS A 392 5.26 19.18 12.48
N GLN A 393 6.11 18.48 13.22
CA GLN A 393 7.29 17.79 12.68
C GLN A 393 6.94 16.68 11.69
N LEU A 394 5.72 16.16 11.72
CA LEU A 394 5.22 15.11 10.83
C LEU A 394 4.30 15.62 9.73
N GLY A 395 3.63 16.76 9.95
CA GLY A 395 2.57 17.26 9.06
C GLY A 395 2.95 18.49 8.23
N GLU A 396 4.14 19.06 8.40
CA GLU A 396 4.55 20.27 7.68
C GLU A 396 5.91 20.08 6.98
N GLY A 397 6.07 20.70 5.82
CA GLY A 397 7.33 20.74 5.07
C GLY A 397 7.16 20.46 3.58
N ASN A 398 8.25 20.34 2.86
CA ASN A 398 8.26 19.99 1.42
C ASN A 398 9.67 19.55 0.97
N LEU A 399 9.77 18.99 -0.24
CA LEU A 399 11.04 18.51 -0.81
C LEU A 399 12.01 19.63 -1.24
N ASN A 400 11.56 20.88 -1.36
CA ASN A 400 12.38 21.96 -1.91
C ASN A 400 13.17 22.72 -0.84
N VAL A 401 12.82 22.54 0.44
CA VAL A 401 13.42 23.27 1.56
C VAL A 401 13.86 22.30 2.64
N LEU A 402 15.16 22.22 2.87
CA LEU A 402 15.71 21.45 4.00
C LEU A 402 15.28 22.11 5.33
N ASP A 403 14.62 21.35 6.17
CA ASP A 403 14.13 21.79 7.47
C ASP A 403 14.50 20.78 8.56
N TRP A 404 15.33 21.17 9.52
CA TRP A 404 15.75 20.31 10.61
C TRP A 404 14.68 20.08 11.69
N ASP A 405 13.59 20.83 11.66
CA ASP A 405 12.40 20.58 12.49
C ASP A 405 11.48 19.54 11.86
N SER A 406 11.70 19.18 10.59
CA SER A 406 10.96 18.13 9.88
C SER A 406 11.51 16.75 10.19
N ASN A 407 10.64 15.84 10.61
CA ASN A 407 10.99 14.43 10.82
C ASN A 407 11.45 13.76 9.50
N PHE A 408 10.81 14.08 8.37
CA PHE A 408 11.22 13.59 7.06
C PHE A 408 12.68 13.95 6.76
N TRP A 409 13.07 15.21 6.90
CA TRP A 409 14.43 15.64 6.56
C TRP A 409 15.49 15.08 7.51
N VAL A 410 15.15 14.92 8.81
CA VAL A 410 16.07 14.29 9.78
C VAL A 410 16.29 12.82 9.41
N ASN A 411 15.23 12.06 9.12
CA ASN A 411 15.34 10.66 8.70
C ASN A 411 16.07 10.52 7.36
N ASN A 412 15.75 11.38 6.38
CA ASN A 412 16.39 11.40 5.07
C ASN A 412 17.91 11.66 5.19
N TYR A 413 18.33 12.55 6.08
CA TYR A 413 19.75 12.77 6.33
C TYR A 413 20.42 11.51 6.90
N VAL A 414 19.82 10.86 7.88
CA VAL A 414 20.34 9.60 8.47
C VAL A 414 20.42 8.50 7.40
N ALA A 415 19.38 8.32 6.61
CA ALA A 415 19.31 7.34 5.53
C ALA A 415 20.44 7.56 4.50
N ASN A 416 20.61 8.79 4.02
CA ASN A 416 21.65 9.14 3.04
C ASN A 416 23.06 8.94 3.57
N GLN A 417 23.31 9.13 4.88
CA GLN A 417 24.60 8.78 5.49
C GLN A 417 24.80 7.26 5.50
N ALA A 418 23.75 6.50 5.85
CA ALA A 418 23.81 5.04 5.90
C ALA A 418 24.06 4.41 4.53
N TYR A 419 23.51 4.95 3.44
CA TYR A 419 23.68 4.40 2.07
C TYR A 419 25.14 4.29 1.63
N SER A 420 26.02 5.14 2.12
CA SER A 420 27.44 5.11 1.77
C SER A 420 28.26 4.11 2.60
N ARG A 421 27.78 3.70 3.78
CA ARG A 421 28.51 2.88 4.76
C ARG A 421 27.59 1.94 5.55
N TYR A 422 26.67 1.31 4.88
CA TYR A 422 25.52 0.63 5.47
C TYR A 422 25.90 -0.32 6.62
N SER A 423 26.77 -1.31 6.38
CA SER A 423 27.15 -2.31 7.40
C SER A 423 27.87 -1.71 8.63
N ARG A 424 28.34 -0.46 8.53
CA ARG A 424 28.98 0.22 9.67
C ARG A 424 27.99 1.06 10.48
N MET A 425 26.95 1.58 9.83
CA MET A 425 25.99 2.49 10.46
C MET A 425 24.71 1.81 10.93
N ILE A 426 24.26 0.78 10.21
CA ILE A 426 22.98 0.13 10.52
C ILE A 426 22.88 -0.45 11.92
N PRO A 427 23.95 -1.02 12.56
CA PRO A 427 23.86 -1.51 13.93
C PRO A 427 23.52 -0.39 14.94
N ASP A 428 24.10 0.81 14.78
CA ASP A 428 23.80 1.94 15.66
C ASP A 428 22.38 2.46 15.43
N ILE A 429 21.95 2.55 14.16
CA ILE A 429 20.57 2.95 13.79
C ILE A 429 19.59 1.96 14.43
N ARG A 430 19.81 0.65 14.30
CA ARG A 430 18.94 -0.40 14.88
C ARG A 430 18.83 -0.28 16.40
N ARG A 431 19.93 -0.02 17.08
CA ARG A 431 19.92 0.18 18.53
C ARG A 431 19.02 1.36 18.91
N VAL A 432 19.19 2.51 18.26
CA VAL A 432 18.38 3.69 18.54
C VAL A 432 16.90 3.49 18.18
N GLN A 433 16.61 2.88 17.03
CA GLN A 433 15.24 2.50 16.65
C GLN A 433 14.57 1.65 17.73
N SER A 434 15.27 0.58 18.18
CA SER A 434 14.73 -0.33 19.19
C SER A 434 14.51 0.38 20.54
N GLU A 435 15.43 1.23 20.99
CA GLU A 435 15.30 2.01 22.20
C GLU A 435 14.06 2.93 22.16
N LEU A 436 13.90 3.69 21.07
CA LEU A 436 12.80 4.63 20.92
C LEU A 436 11.46 3.92 20.72
N GLU A 437 11.40 2.93 19.83
CA GLU A 437 10.15 2.22 19.54
C GLU A 437 9.66 1.41 20.73
N ASN A 438 10.55 0.75 21.49
CA ASN A 438 10.18 0.03 22.72
C ASN A 438 9.63 0.97 23.78
N ALA A 439 10.21 2.17 23.95
CA ALA A 439 9.68 3.18 24.86
C ALA A 439 8.27 3.62 24.46
N MET A 440 8.06 3.93 23.18
CA MET A 440 6.76 4.34 22.65
C MET A 440 5.70 3.23 22.72
N VAL A 441 6.09 1.96 22.51
CA VAL A 441 5.19 0.80 22.71
C VAL A 441 4.76 0.71 24.19
N ALA A 442 5.69 0.88 25.11
CA ALA A 442 5.38 0.85 26.53
C ALA A 442 4.42 2.00 26.93
N GLU A 443 4.63 3.20 26.40
CA GLU A 443 3.74 4.33 26.61
C GLU A 443 2.35 4.08 26.01
N ALA A 444 2.25 3.61 24.77
CA ALA A 444 0.98 3.28 24.13
C ALA A 444 0.19 2.22 24.93
N ASN A 445 0.87 1.18 25.41
CA ASN A 445 0.24 0.15 26.25
C ASN A 445 -0.24 0.71 27.60
N ALA A 446 0.47 1.66 28.19
CA ALA A 446 0.06 2.31 29.44
C ALA A 446 -1.22 3.13 29.26
N LEU A 447 -1.43 3.76 28.10
CA LEU A 447 -2.65 4.51 27.78
C LEU A 447 -3.90 3.63 27.73
N GLU A 448 -3.79 2.33 27.45
CA GLU A 448 -4.95 1.42 27.40
C GLU A 448 -5.68 1.31 28.74
N THR A 449 -4.98 1.54 29.84
CA THR A 449 -5.55 1.51 31.20
C THR A 449 -5.84 2.90 31.77
N ASP A 450 -5.55 3.97 31.03
CA ASP A 450 -5.81 5.34 31.46
C ASP A 450 -7.32 5.65 31.33
N PRO A 451 -8.00 5.99 32.45
CA PRO A 451 -9.42 6.36 32.40
C PRO A 451 -9.74 7.55 31.50
N GLN A 452 -8.78 8.44 31.23
CA GLN A 452 -8.99 9.60 30.36
C GLN A 452 -9.22 9.18 28.91
N MET A 453 -8.68 8.02 28.47
CA MET A 453 -8.86 7.50 27.12
C MET A 453 -10.30 7.01 26.84
N ASN A 454 -11.14 6.88 27.86
CA ASN A 454 -12.57 6.52 27.71
C ASN A 454 -13.48 7.76 27.59
N ASN A 455 -12.97 8.96 27.84
CA ASN A 455 -13.74 10.20 27.75
C ASN A 455 -13.56 10.81 26.35
N ARG A 456 -14.66 10.89 25.60
CA ARG A 456 -14.71 11.49 24.25
C ARG A 456 -14.86 13.00 24.23
N GLU A 457 -14.67 13.70 25.38
CA GLU A 457 -14.80 15.15 25.50
C GLU A 457 -13.47 15.90 25.36
#